data_d8fc4a50ff80258ced69f20c2ed60c8b
#
_entry.id   d8fc4a50ff80258ced69f20c2ed60c8b
#
_cell.length_a   1.000
_cell.length_b   1.000
_cell.length_c   1.000
_cell.angle_alpha   90.00
_cell.angle_beta   90.00
_cell.angle_gamma   90.00
#
_symmetry.space_group_name_H-M   'P 1'
#
loop_
_entity.id
_entity.type
_entity.pdbx_description
1 polymer ?
#
loop_
_entity_poly.entity_id
_entity_poly.type
_entity_poly.pdbx_seq_one_letter_code
_entity_poly.pdbx_strand_id
1 'polypeptide(L)'
;MNIKPPIRPQKAIDRLIDVLEPHATPVNAIARKRLTWEYKGKTQLFIFKKGELSIIRNSDKLLMVTVYEPHLFGVAEMLQPSRSHSLRAEVSSELLRIDYDLASALFRQHNLWEEVTSLLAYHTSYL
;
A
#
# COMPACT_ATOMS: atom_id res chain seq x y z
N MET A 1 15.26 18.33 -19.89
CA MET A 1 14.56 18.70 -18.63
C MET A 1 14.79 17.60 -17.61
N ASN A 2 15.38 17.96 -16.49
CA ASN A 2 15.61 16.99 -15.41
C ASN A 2 14.37 16.87 -14.55
N ILE A 3 13.69 15.74 -14.68
CA ILE A 3 12.57 15.43 -13.83
C ILE A 3 13.12 14.75 -12.57
N LYS A 4 12.97 15.41 -11.45
CA LYS A 4 13.36 14.82 -10.17
C LYS A 4 12.38 13.71 -9.81
N PRO A 5 12.88 12.54 -9.33
CA PRO A 5 11.97 11.53 -8.80
C PRO A 5 11.15 12.11 -7.63
N PRO A 6 9.91 11.63 -7.44
CA PRO A 6 9.08 12.12 -6.34
C PRO A 6 9.75 11.78 -5.00
N ILE A 7 9.64 12.72 -4.06
CA ILE A 7 10.15 12.51 -2.70
C ILE A 7 9.11 11.69 -1.94
N ARG A 8 9.56 10.58 -1.38
CA ARG A 8 8.70 9.70 -0.57
C ARG A 8 8.25 10.45 0.68
N PRO A 9 6.92 10.56 0.95
CA PRO A 9 6.42 11.32 2.10
C PRO A 9 6.56 10.49 3.39
N GLN A 10 7.78 10.38 3.91
CA GLN A 10 8.11 9.50 5.02
C GLN A 10 7.30 9.77 6.28
N LYS A 11 7.14 11.06 6.66
CA LYS A 11 6.38 11.42 7.86
C LYS A 11 4.90 11.07 7.74
N ALA A 12 4.32 11.27 6.55
CA ALA A 12 2.94 10.92 6.29
C ALA A 12 2.75 9.40 6.37
N ILE A 13 3.63 8.64 5.75
CA ILE A 13 3.60 7.18 5.77
C ILE A 13 3.72 6.65 7.20
N ASP A 14 4.68 7.15 7.96
CA ASP A 14 4.90 6.73 9.34
C ASP A 14 3.67 6.99 10.21
N ARG A 15 3.07 8.16 10.06
CA ARG A 15 1.87 8.52 10.81
C ARG A 15 0.68 7.65 10.47
N LEU A 16 0.48 7.37 9.17
CA LEU A 16 -0.59 6.48 8.72
C LEU A 16 -0.40 5.07 9.29
N ILE A 17 0.80 4.54 9.18
CA ILE A 17 1.11 3.20 9.71
C ILE A 17 0.91 3.15 11.22
N ASP A 18 1.39 4.13 11.96
CA ASP A 18 1.26 4.18 13.43
C ASP A 18 -0.20 4.12 13.87
N VAL A 19 -1.09 4.80 13.16
CA VAL A 19 -2.52 4.79 13.48
C VAL A 19 -3.19 3.47 13.07
N LEU A 20 -2.84 2.93 11.92
CA LEU A 20 -3.50 1.74 11.37
C LEU A 20 -3.00 0.42 11.97
N GLU A 21 -1.73 0.34 12.31
CA GLU A 21 -1.08 -0.91 12.71
C GLU A 21 -1.76 -1.62 13.89
N PRO A 22 -2.17 -0.93 14.98
CA PRO A 22 -2.86 -1.59 16.10
C PRO A 22 -4.17 -2.28 15.71
N HIS A 23 -4.76 -1.91 14.59
CA HIS A 23 -6.04 -2.43 14.10
C HIS A 23 -5.86 -3.42 12.94
N ALA A 24 -4.63 -3.68 12.54
CA ALA A 24 -4.32 -4.50 11.37
C ALA A 24 -4.04 -5.95 11.77
N THR A 25 -4.22 -6.87 10.81
CA THR A 25 -4.02 -8.30 11.01
C THR A 25 -2.82 -8.79 10.20
N PRO A 26 -1.91 -9.59 10.81
CA PRO A 26 -0.78 -10.14 10.06
C PRO A 26 -1.20 -10.97 8.85
N VAL A 27 -0.42 -10.86 7.78
CA VAL A 27 -0.59 -11.63 6.55
C VAL A 27 0.61 -12.57 6.41
N ASN A 28 0.34 -13.84 6.10
CA ASN A 28 1.40 -14.78 5.78
C ASN A 28 1.88 -14.52 4.34
N ALA A 29 2.96 -13.75 4.20
CA ALA A 29 3.51 -13.33 2.91
C ALA A 29 4.81 -14.06 2.63
N ILE A 30 4.71 -15.34 2.24
CA ILE A 30 5.86 -16.15 1.83
C ILE A 30 6.38 -15.69 0.46
N ALA A 31 7.62 -16.07 0.14
CA ALA A 31 8.24 -15.73 -1.14
C ALA A 31 7.36 -16.09 -2.33
N ARG A 32 7.26 -15.16 -3.28
CA ARG A 32 6.49 -15.25 -4.54
C ARG A 32 4.98 -15.26 -4.36
N LYS A 33 4.47 -15.03 -3.16
CA LYS A 33 3.03 -14.95 -2.93
C LYS A 33 2.48 -13.66 -3.53
N ARG A 34 1.44 -13.81 -4.37
CA ARG A 34 0.65 -12.69 -4.86
C ARG A 34 -0.40 -12.32 -3.82
N LEU A 35 -0.54 -11.04 -3.54
CA LEU A 35 -1.53 -10.53 -2.61
C LEU A 35 -2.76 -10.05 -3.38
N THR A 36 -3.94 -10.35 -2.85
CA THR A 36 -5.20 -9.90 -3.42
C THR A 36 -5.72 -8.70 -2.64
N TRP A 37 -6.32 -7.73 -3.36
CA TRP A 37 -6.89 -6.54 -2.74
C TRP A 37 -8.17 -6.81 -1.95
N GLU A 38 -8.69 -8.03 -1.98
CA GLU A 38 -9.91 -8.40 -1.32
C GLU A 38 -9.71 -9.58 -0.38
N TYR A 39 -10.41 -9.54 0.76
CA TYR A 39 -10.45 -10.62 1.71
C TYR A 39 -11.87 -10.73 2.25
N LYS A 40 -12.50 -11.89 2.07
CA LYS A 40 -13.89 -12.14 2.48
C LYS A 40 -14.85 -11.06 1.96
N GLY A 41 -14.66 -10.65 0.70
CA GLY A 41 -15.51 -9.66 0.04
C GLY A 41 -15.23 -8.21 0.41
N LYS A 42 -14.20 -7.94 1.21
CA LYS A 42 -13.85 -6.58 1.63
C LYS A 42 -12.51 -6.15 1.06
N THR A 43 -12.44 -4.92 0.58
CA THR A 43 -11.19 -4.33 0.09
C THR A 43 -10.22 -4.09 1.23
N GLN A 44 -8.94 -4.41 0.99
CA GLN A 44 -7.88 -4.35 1.98
C GLN A 44 -6.86 -3.28 1.65
N LEU A 45 -6.31 -2.63 2.69
CA LEU A 45 -5.02 -1.95 2.61
C LEU A 45 -3.96 -2.88 3.18
N PHE A 46 -2.72 -2.73 2.70
CA PHE A 46 -1.59 -3.50 3.19
C PHE A 46 -0.52 -2.58 3.79
N ILE A 47 -0.13 -2.90 5.02
CA ILE A 47 1.00 -2.26 5.68
C ILE A 47 2.20 -3.17 5.48
N PHE A 48 3.18 -2.69 4.71
CA PHE A 48 4.43 -3.39 4.47
C PHE A 48 5.45 -2.95 5.52
N LYS A 49 6.01 -3.90 6.26
CA LYS A 49 6.95 -3.61 7.35
C LYS A 49 8.38 -3.97 6.99
N LYS A 50 8.60 -5.13 6.38
CA LYS A 50 9.94 -5.65 6.10
C LYS A 50 9.90 -6.70 5.00
N GLY A 51 10.94 -6.74 4.18
CA GLY A 51 11.10 -7.69 3.09
C GLY A 51 11.24 -6.99 1.76
N GLU A 52 10.69 -7.59 0.70
CA GLU A 52 10.67 -7.04 -0.65
C GLU A 52 9.28 -7.22 -1.24
N LEU A 53 8.64 -6.14 -1.61
CA LEU A 53 7.29 -6.16 -2.17
C LEU A 53 7.31 -5.47 -3.53
N SER A 54 6.87 -6.18 -4.57
CA SER A 54 6.83 -5.67 -5.94
C SER A 54 5.43 -5.29 -6.34
N ILE A 55 5.33 -4.21 -7.11
CA ILE A 55 4.10 -3.77 -7.76
C ILE A 55 4.14 -4.25 -9.20
N ILE A 56 3.16 -5.05 -9.59
CA ILE A 56 3.08 -5.69 -10.90
C ILE A 56 1.90 -5.11 -11.67
N ARG A 57 2.13 -4.67 -12.90
CA ARG A 57 1.05 -4.20 -13.78
C ARG A 57 0.30 -5.42 -14.35
N ASN A 58 -1.02 -5.43 -14.17
CA ASN A 58 -1.84 -6.60 -14.51
C ASN A 58 -1.94 -6.85 -16.01
N SER A 59 -1.92 -5.80 -16.83
CA SER A 59 -2.13 -5.92 -18.27
C SER A 59 -1.06 -6.74 -18.98
N ASP A 60 0.22 -6.59 -18.60
CA ASP A 60 1.36 -7.24 -19.25
C ASP A 60 2.30 -7.95 -18.25
N LYS A 61 1.95 -7.97 -16.96
CA LYS A 61 2.75 -8.56 -15.89
C LYS A 61 4.11 -7.89 -15.72
N LEU A 62 4.23 -6.64 -16.15
CA LEU A 62 5.47 -5.89 -15.99
C LEU A 62 5.67 -5.49 -14.53
N LEU A 63 6.87 -5.78 -14.01
CA LEU A 63 7.26 -5.33 -12.68
C LEU A 63 7.53 -3.82 -12.75
N MET A 64 6.75 -3.03 -12.01
CA MET A 64 6.83 -1.57 -12.02
C MET A 64 7.86 -1.05 -11.04
N VAL A 65 7.84 -1.55 -9.82
CA VAL A 65 8.75 -1.11 -8.75
C VAL A 65 8.80 -2.18 -7.66
N THR A 66 9.95 -2.27 -6.99
CA THR A 66 10.12 -3.10 -5.78
C THR A 66 10.36 -2.16 -4.60
N VAL A 67 9.64 -2.38 -3.51
CA VAL A 67 9.72 -1.56 -2.30
C VAL A 67 10.39 -2.36 -1.20
N TYR A 68 11.35 -1.72 -0.52
CA TYR A 68 12.15 -2.32 0.56
C TYR A 68 11.92 -1.66 1.91
N GLU A 69 11.27 -0.50 1.92
CA GLU A 69 11.04 0.31 3.12
C GLU A 69 9.57 0.22 3.57
N PRO A 70 9.27 0.44 4.86
CA PRO A 70 7.89 0.45 5.33
C PRO A 70 7.00 1.35 4.49
N HIS A 71 5.83 0.84 4.11
CA HIS A 71 4.94 1.54 3.19
C HIS A 71 3.48 1.11 3.40
N LEU A 72 2.55 1.93 2.91
CA LEU A 72 1.12 1.63 2.91
C LEU A 72 0.62 1.52 1.47
N PHE A 73 0.00 0.38 1.14
CA PHE A 73 -0.53 0.09 -0.20
C PHE A 73 -2.05 -0.06 -0.13
N GLY A 74 -2.72 0.29 -1.22
CA GLY A 74 -4.15 0.07 -1.40
C GLY A 74 -4.99 1.33 -1.40
N VAL A 75 -4.45 2.47 -0.97
CA VAL A 75 -5.22 3.71 -0.91
C VAL A 75 -5.63 4.18 -2.31
N ALA A 76 -4.73 4.10 -3.29
CA ALA A 76 -5.03 4.46 -4.67
C ALA A 76 -6.03 3.50 -5.31
N GLU A 77 -5.90 2.21 -5.06
CA GLU A 77 -6.75 1.15 -5.63
C GLU A 77 -8.18 1.24 -5.15
N MET A 78 -8.41 1.88 -4.01
CA MET A 78 -9.75 2.07 -3.48
C MET A 78 -10.52 3.17 -4.18
N LEU A 79 -9.81 4.13 -4.73
CA LEU A 79 -10.41 5.23 -5.47
C LEU A 79 -10.62 4.87 -6.94
N GLN A 80 -9.99 3.79 -7.42
CA GLN A 80 -10.11 3.33 -8.81
C GLN A 80 -10.69 1.92 -8.85
N PRO A 81 -11.87 1.73 -9.44
CA PRO A 81 -12.50 0.40 -9.56
C PRO A 81 -11.68 -0.57 -10.43
N SER A 82 -10.91 -0.07 -11.40
CA SER A 82 -10.04 -0.92 -12.22
C SER A 82 -8.73 -1.16 -11.50
N ARG A 83 -8.54 -2.35 -10.99
CA ARG A 83 -7.32 -2.73 -10.28
C ARG A 83 -6.22 -3.06 -11.29
N SER A 84 -5.54 -2.02 -11.76
CA SER A 84 -4.51 -2.14 -12.80
C SER A 84 -3.21 -2.79 -12.29
N HIS A 85 -3.04 -2.86 -10.97
CA HIS A 85 -1.82 -3.38 -10.35
C HIS A 85 -2.13 -4.42 -9.29
N SER A 86 -1.17 -5.30 -9.02
CA SER A 86 -1.21 -6.27 -7.93
C SER A 86 0.12 -6.24 -7.17
N LEU A 87 0.13 -6.80 -5.98
CA LEU A 87 1.32 -6.88 -5.14
C LEU A 87 1.84 -8.31 -5.11
N ARG A 88 3.16 -8.47 -5.07
CA ARG A 88 3.80 -9.77 -4.93
C ARG A 88 4.97 -9.68 -3.96
N ALA A 89 4.99 -10.55 -2.94
CA ALA A 89 6.15 -10.66 -2.07
C ALA A 89 7.25 -11.41 -2.82
N GLU A 90 8.41 -10.78 -2.97
CA GLU A 90 9.57 -11.40 -3.66
C GLU A 90 10.32 -12.34 -2.75
N VAL A 91 10.33 -12.04 -1.46
CA VAL A 91 10.90 -12.88 -0.41
C VAL A 91 9.88 -12.97 0.72
N SER A 92 10.12 -13.84 1.69
CA SER A 92 9.28 -13.89 2.88
C SER A 92 9.26 -12.51 3.52
N SER A 93 8.08 -11.91 3.65
CA SER A 93 7.92 -10.52 4.02
C SER A 93 6.94 -10.35 5.18
N GLU A 94 7.12 -9.29 5.94
CA GLU A 94 6.27 -8.94 7.06
C GLU A 94 5.26 -7.90 6.62
N LEU A 95 3.98 -8.32 6.58
CA LEU A 95 2.86 -7.51 6.12
C LEU A 95 1.69 -7.62 7.09
N LEU A 96 0.89 -6.57 7.11
CA LEU A 96 -0.38 -6.53 7.82
C LEU A 96 -1.46 -6.09 6.84
N ARG A 97 -2.69 -6.52 7.05
CA ARG A 97 -3.84 -6.05 6.27
C ARG A 97 -4.86 -5.40 7.19
N ILE A 98 -5.61 -4.45 6.64
CA ILE A 98 -6.70 -3.80 7.33
C ILE A 98 -7.83 -3.53 6.34
N ASP A 99 -9.09 -3.78 6.76
CA ASP A 99 -10.26 -3.47 5.93
C ASP A 99 -10.32 -1.97 5.63
N TYR A 100 -10.68 -1.64 4.39
CA TYR A 100 -10.78 -0.25 3.97
C TYR A 100 -11.74 0.58 4.83
N ASP A 101 -12.91 0.02 5.12
CA ASP A 101 -13.93 0.74 5.89
C ASP A 101 -13.39 1.15 7.25
N LEU A 102 -12.64 0.25 7.90
CA LEU A 102 -12.01 0.54 9.17
C LEU A 102 -10.90 1.59 9.01
N ALA A 103 -10.05 1.43 8.00
CA ALA A 103 -8.98 2.39 7.72
C ALA A 103 -9.55 3.79 7.45
N SER A 104 -10.62 3.87 6.63
CA SER A 104 -11.28 5.13 6.32
C SER A 104 -11.84 5.81 7.57
N ALA A 105 -12.46 5.03 8.47
CA ALA A 105 -12.95 5.55 9.74
C ALA A 105 -11.82 6.10 10.60
N LEU A 106 -10.68 5.41 10.64
CA LEU A 106 -9.50 5.85 11.39
C LEU A 106 -8.89 7.11 10.77
N PHE A 107 -8.84 7.22 9.44
CA PHE A 107 -8.37 8.44 8.77
C PHE A 107 -9.22 9.65 9.18
N ARG A 108 -10.53 9.46 9.24
CA ARG A 108 -11.45 10.53 9.67
C ARG A 108 -11.28 10.85 11.14
N GLN A 109 -11.26 9.84 11.99
CA GLN A 109 -11.15 9.99 13.44
C GLN A 109 -9.88 10.72 13.85
N HIS A 110 -8.75 10.42 13.19
CA HIS A 110 -7.44 11.00 13.49
C HIS A 110 -7.06 12.16 12.57
N ASN A 111 -7.97 12.59 11.71
CA ASN A 111 -7.75 13.70 10.77
C ASN A 111 -6.49 13.51 9.92
N LEU A 112 -6.44 12.38 9.20
CA LEU A 112 -5.26 11.98 8.43
C LEU A 112 -5.37 12.24 6.92
N TRP A 113 -6.33 13.06 6.49
CA TRP A 113 -6.56 13.27 5.06
C TRP A 113 -5.41 13.96 4.34
N GLU A 114 -4.65 14.81 5.03
CA GLU A 114 -3.44 15.41 4.48
C GLU A 114 -2.39 14.35 4.16
N GLU A 115 -2.18 13.43 5.09
CA GLU A 115 -1.23 12.34 4.94
C GLU A 115 -1.66 11.39 3.82
N VAL A 116 -2.95 11.08 3.74
CA VAL A 116 -3.53 10.26 2.66
C VAL A 116 -3.30 10.93 1.31
N THR A 117 -3.56 12.25 1.21
CA THR A 117 -3.36 13.02 -0.02
C THR A 117 -1.89 13.00 -0.45
N SER A 118 -0.97 13.17 0.49
CA SER A 118 0.48 13.11 0.22
C SER A 118 0.88 11.75 -0.33
N LEU A 119 0.34 10.68 0.24
CA LEU A 119 0.62 9.32 -0.22
C LEU A 119 0.07 9.06 -1.62
N LEU A 120 -1.16 9.51 -1.89
CA LEU A 120 -1.78 9.39 -3.21
C LEU A 120 -0.98 10.14 -4.28
N ALA A 121 -0.56 11.37 -3.99
CA ALA A 121 0.26 12.16 -4.90
C ALA A 121 1.57 11.46 -5.23
N TYR A 122 2.19 10.84 -4.23
CA TYR A 122 3.41 10.06 -4.42
C TYR A 122 3.15 8.84 -5.32
N HIS A 123 2.09 8.08 -5.06
CA HIS A 123 1.76 6.88 -5.85
C HIS A 123 1.46 7.23 -7.30
N THR A 124 0.72 8.29 -7.56
CA THR A 124 0.36 8.69 -8.93
C THR A 124 1.57 9.19 -9.74
N SER A 125 2.64 9.62 -9.07
CA SER A 125 3.80 10.15 -9.78
C SER A 125 4.77 9.06 -10.26
N TYR A 126 4.66 7.81 -9.81
CA TYR A 126 5.52 6.74 -10.28
C TYR A 126 4.77 5.49 -10.78
N LEU A 127 3.48 5.46 -10.65
CA LEU A 127 2.63 4.40 -11.22
C LEU A 127 1.86 4.90 -12.43
#